data_4a705152b2a5e15a943ba972ee3e87f4
#
_entry.id   4a705152b2a5e15a943ba972ee3e87f4
#
_cell.length_a   1.000
_cell.length_b   1.000
_cell.length_c   1.000
_cell.angle_alpha   90.00
_cell.angle_beta   90.00
_cell.angle_gamma   90.00
#
_symmetry.space_group_name_H-M   'P 1'
#
loop_
_entity.id
_entity.type
_entity.pdbx_description
1 polymer ?
#
loop_
_entity_poly.entity_id
_entity_poly.type
_entity_poly.pdbx_seq_one_letter_code
_entity_poly.pdbx_strand_id
1 'polypeptide(L)'
;YEDWIFGGRVSLLGGSFNGNLVADNLGLSISEDQERRFAHLIDHKGVLRTSGLPIKKGRPELPDYTKTSTYVNFTNPGFALSGAATYILPQNNRFRFTFAFTDLGMIHWGQDLGQAKLKEDQSWVMGLSGFNTILFRRKMDWGFLSGKNFKKQFNMEFDEEHTKGESYNTWLSPKFYLMGTYRLARQTHAGLSAAMTIHEGQVYPSFTASIQQGYSALVSGQLAVSYNQRSFLNVGGALVFSPGAYQFYLISDNLYGMLNPIDLKATNLRIGMNIVIGPLYPNSQLTQK
;
A
#
# COMPACT_ATOMS: atom_id res chain seq x y z
N TYR A 1 -16.73 4.84 -31.87
CA TYR A 1 -15.27 4.72 -31.67
C TYR A 1 -15.00 3.36 -31.01
N GLU A 2 -15.06 2.31 -31.82
CA GLU A 2 -14.99 0.92 -31.36
C GLU A 2 -13.61 0.52 -30.81
N ASP A 3 -12.60 1.37 -31.02
CA ASP A 3 -11.22 1.09 -30.67
C ASP A 3 -10.80 1.60 -29.29
N TRP A 4 -11.65 2.40 -28.66
CA TRP A 4 -11.38 3.00 -27.36
C TRP A 4 -12.33 2.50 -26.29
N ILE A 5 -11.77 2.14 -25.13
CA ILE A 5 -12.52 1.79 -23.92
C ILE A 5 -12.10 2.76 -22.82
N PHE A 6 -13.06 3.46 -22.25
CA PHE A 6 -12.83 4.39 -21.13
C PHE A 6 -13.48 3.88 -19.86
N GLY A 7 -12.80 4.06 -18.76
CA GLY A 7 -13.32 3.77 -17.43
C GLY A 7 -12.99 4.90 -16.46
N GLY A 8 -13.89 5.20 -15.54
CA GLY A 8 -13.68 6.20 -14.53
C GLY A 8 -14.34 5.82 -13.21
N ARG A 9 -13.75 6.25 -12.10
CA ARG A 9 -14.27 6.05 -10.74
C ARG A 9 -14.06 7.33 -9.94
N VAL A 10 -15.14 7.76 -9.30
CA VAL A 10 -15.11 8.78 -8.24
C VAL A 10 -15.31 8.05 -6.92
N SER A 11 -14.48 8.32 -5.94
CA SER A 11 -14.58 7.73 -4.59
C SER A 11 -14.73 8.85 -3.58
N LEU A 12 -15.71 8.72 -2.70
CA LEU A 12 -15.85 9.52 -1.50
C LEU A 12 -15.12 8.78 -0.37
N LEU A 13 -14.30 9.50 0.37
CA LEU A 13 -13.44 8.95 1.40
C LEU A 13 -13.80 9.54 2.76
N GLY A 14 -13.67 8.74 3.80
CA GLY A 14 -13.79 9.18 5.17
C GLY A 14 -12.51 8.86 5.94
N GLY A 15 -11.80 9.88 6.41
CA GLY A 15 -10.61 9.71 7.23
C GLY A 15 -10.99 9.41 8.68
N SER A 16 -10.58 8.25 9.20
CA SER A 16 -10.84 7.88 10.59
C SER A 16 -9.79 8.45 11.54
N PHE A 17 -8.52 8.36 11.19
CA PHE A 17 -7.42 8.98 11.93
C PHE A 17 -6.22 9.22 11.01
N ASN A 18 -5.41 10.18 11.39
CA ASN A 18 -4.14 10.50 10.73
C ASN A 18 -3.10 10.92 11.77
N GLY A 19 -1.86 10.54 11.55
CA GLY A 19 -0.69 11.04 12.24
C GLY A 19 0.35 11.44 11.21
N ASN A 20 0.71 12.71 11.18
CA ASN A 20 1.70 13.26 10.25
C ASN A 20 2.81 13.94 11.04
N LEU A 21 4.01 13.39 10.96
CA LEU A 21 5.21 13.98 11.53
C LEU A 21 5.96 14.75 10.43
N VAL A 22 5.98 16.06 10.58
CA VAL A 22 6.81 16.94 9.73
C VAL A 22 8.08 17.23 10.52
N ALA A 23 9.19 16.67 10.10
CA ALA A 23 10.50 16.87 10.72
C ALA A 23 11.42 17.67 9.79
N ASP A 24 11.96 18.76 10.29
CA ASP A 24 12.96 19.56 9.57
C ASP A 24 14.33 18.88 9.64
N ASN A 25 14.62 18.24 10.75
CA ASN A 25 15.81 17.44 10.96
C ASN A 25 15.49 16.22 11.82
N LEU A 26 15.98 15.05 11.43
CA LEU A 26 15.80 13.79 12.17
C LEU A 26 17.06 12.95 12.05
N GLY A 27 17.91 12.98 13.05
CA GLY A 27 19.10 12.16 13.15
C GLY A 27 18.80 10.87 13.91
N LEU A 28 19.28 9.74 13.42
CA LEU A 28 19.24 8.45 14.12
C LEU A 28 20.66 7.93 14.32
N SER A 29 21.07 7.78 15.56
CA SER A 29 22.34 7.15 15.93
C SER A 29 22.08 5.80 16.61
N ILE A 30 22.82 4.79 16.23
CA ILE A 30 22.74 3.47 16.86
C ILE A 30 24.04 3.26 17.63
N SER A 31 23.94 3.07 18.94
CA SER A 31 25.04 2.73 19.82
C SER A 31 24.87 1.34 20.42
N GLU A 32 25.97 0.68 20.71
CA GLU A 32 26.00 -0.63 21.36
C GLU A 32 26.78 -0.51 22.67
N ASP A 33 26.13 -0.88 23.77
CA ASP A 33 26.75 -0.93 25.09
C ASP A 33 26.43 -2.27 25.75
N GLN A 34 27.45 -3.01 26.14
CA GLN A 34 27.43 -4.27 26.95
C GLN A 34 26.22 -5.20 26.57
N GLU A 35 26.12 -5.65 25.33
CA GLU A 35 25.06 -6.53 24.81
C GLU A 35 23.72 -5.85 24.52
N ARG A 36 23.58 -4.55 24.67
CA ARG A 36 22.38 -3.83 24.35
C ARG A 36 22.62 -2.84 23.22
N ARG A 37 21.72 -2.83 22.25
CA ARG A 37 21.69 -1.85 21.17
C ARG A 37 20.65 -0.79 21.47
N PHE A 38 21.05 0.45 21.35
CA PHE A 38 20.19 1.61 21.55
C PHE A 38 20.13 2.41 20.27
N ALA A 39 18.93 2.83 19.91
CA ALA A 39 18.73 3.84 18.88
C ALA A 39 18.48 5.18 19.57
N HIS A 40 19.28 6.17 19.24
CA HIS A 40 19.16 7.53 19.75
C HIS A 40 18.62 8.42 18.62
N LEU A 41 17.53 9.13 18.89
CA LEU A 41 17.12 10.25 18.05
C LEU A 41 17.94 11.47 18.48
N ILE A 42 18.65 12.05 17.53
CA ILE A 42 19.51 13.24 17.76
C ILE A 42 19.08 14.36 16.81
N ASP A 43 19.31 15.60 17.21
CA ASP A 43 19.05 16.81 16.43
C ASP A 43 17.63 16.84 15.84
N HIS A 44 16.65 16.39 16.61
CA HIS A 44 15.30 16.29 16.13
C HIS A 44 14.55 17.60 16.33
N LYS A 45 14.00 18.11 15.24
CA LYS A 45 13.08 19.22 15.23
C LYS A 45 11.90 18.85 14.37
N GLY A 46 10.72 18.87 14.95
CA GLY A 46 9.54 18.48 14.20
C GLY A 46 8.24 18.74 14.92
N VAL A 47 7.17 18.63 14.15
CA VAL A 47 5.79 18.81 14.62
C VAL A 47 5.00 17.56 14.24
N LEU A 48 4.44 16.90 15.23
CA LEU A 48 3.45 15.85 15.05
C LEU A 48 2.07 16.49 14.96
N ARG A 49 1.40 16.32 13.83
CA ARG A 49 -0.02 16.66 13.65
C ARG A 49 -0.85 15.40 13.70
N THR A 50 -1.93 15.43 14.46
CA THR A 50 -2.87 14.30 14.54
C THR A 50 -4.29 14.75 14.26
N SER A 51 -5.11 13.87 13.72
CA SER A 51 -6.54 14.03 13.55
C SER A 51 -7.25 12.72 13.82
N GLY A 52 -8.40 12.76 14.48
CA GLY A 52 -9.17 11.57 14.85
C GLY A 52 -8.53 10.73 15.97
N LEU A 53 -7.41 11.17 16.53
CA LEU A 53 -6.80 10.57 17.72
C LEU A 53 -7.08 11.49 18.92
N PRO A 54 -7.96 11.09 19.85
CA PRO A 54 -8.20 11.89 21.04
C PRO A 54 -6.91 12.01 21.84
N ILE A 55 -6.51 13.26 22.11
CA ILE A 55 -5.35 13.53 22.95
C ILE A 55 -5.83 13.73 24.37
N LYS A 56 -5.51 12.82 25.28
CA LYS A 56 -5.77 12.97 26.71
C LYS A 56 -4.47 13.10 27.48
N LYS A 57 -4.40 14.12 28.33
CA LYS A 57 -3.20 14.41 29.16
C LYS A 57 -1.91 14.41 28.33
N GLY A 58 -1.94 15.07 27.19
CA GLY A 58 -0.77 15.20 26.37
C GLY A 58 -0.34 13.97 25.55
N ARG A 59 -1.17 12.97 25.45
CA ARG A 59 -0.83 11.74 24.75
C ARG A 59 -1.94 11.35 23.79
N PRO A 60 -1.63 10.95 22.55
CA PRO A 60 -2.62 10.38 21.67
C PRO A 60 -3.12 9.05 22.27
N GLU A 61 -4.42 8.96 22.50
CA GLU A 61 -5.05 7.68 22.84
C GLU A 61 -5.42 6.93 21.57
N LEU A 62 -5.14 5.63 21.55
CA LEU A 62 -5.57 4.80 20.45
C LEU A 62 -7.10 4.72 20.44
N PRO A 63 -7.73 4.78 19.26
CA PRO A 63 -9.16 4.65 19.11
C PRO A 63 -9.68 3.34 19.73
N ASP A 64 -10.89 3.35 20.21
CA ASP A 64 -11.55 2.14 20.68
C ASP A 64 -11.98 1.27 19.49
N TYR A 65 -11.18 0.30 19.16
CA TYR A 65 -11.41 -0.62 18.04
C TYR A 65 -12.60 -1.57 18.23
N THR A 66 -13.25 -1.53 19.37
CA THR A 66 -14.48 -2.32 19.59
C THR A 66 -15.72 -1.64 19.03
N LYS A 67 -15.64 -0.33 18.73
CA LYS A 67 -16.76 0.46 18.22
C LYS A 67 -16.77 0.51 16.71
N THR A 68 -17.89 0.19 16.10
CA THR A 68 -18.09 0.26 14.64
C THR A 68 -17.85 1.68 14.10
N SER A 69 -18.17 2.72 14.86
CA SER A 69 -17.93 4.12 14.51
C SER A 69 -16.44 4.46 14.32
N THR A 70 -15.52 3.66 14.87
CA THR A 70 -14.08 3.83 14.68
C THR A 70 -13.66 3.46 13.25
N TYR A 71 -14.39 2.53 12.61
CA TYR A 71 -14.08 2.04 11.26
C TYR A 71 -14.86 2.78 10.17
N VAL A 72 -16.04 3.29 10.49
CA VAL A 72 -16.90 3.99 9.53
C VAL A 72 -17.10 5.41 10.05
N ASN A 73 -16.16 6.28 9.74
CA ASN A 73 -16.20 7.68 10.16
C ASN A 73 -16.00 8.60 8.95
N PHE A 74 -17.00 9.44 8.67
CA PHE A 74 -16.95 10.46 7.62
C PHE A 74 -16.67 11.86 8.14
N THR A 75 -16.13 11.99 9.34
CA THR A 75 -15.88 13.30 9.95
C THR A 75 -14.76 14.07 9.23
N ASN A 76 -13.83 13.35 8.59
CA ASN A 76 -12.78 13.96 7.78
C ASN A 76 -13.02 13.55 6.31
N PRO A 77 -13.72 14.40 5.54
CA PRO A 77 -14.10 14.07 4.17
C PRO A 77 -12.91 14.11 3.23
N GLY A 78 -12.94 13.25 2.23
CA GLY A 78 -11.98 13.22 1.15
C GLY A 78 -12.62 12.76 -0.15
N PHE A 79 -11.87 12.88 -1.21
CA PHE A 79 -12.25 12.38 -2.52
C PHE A 79 -11.06 11.80 -3.26
N ALA A 80 -11.32 10.88 -4.17
CA ALA A 80 -10.33 10.38 -5.10
C ALA A 80 -10.94 10.13 -6.48
N LEU A 81 -10.15 10.42 -7.50
CA LEU A 81 -10.45 10.14 -8.89
C LEU A 81 -9.54 9.03 -9.38
N SER A 82 -10.10 8.12 -10.18
CA SER A 82 -9.34 7.11 -10.91
C SER A 82 -9.90 7.02 -12.32
N GLY A 83 -9.06 6.76 -13.29
CA GLY A 83 -9.50 6.65 -14.68
C GLY A 83 -8.58 5.76 -15.48
N ALA A 84 -9.12 5.22 -16.58
CA ALA A 84 -8.36 4.44 -17.53
C ALA A 84 -8.88 4.69 -18.95
N ALA A 85 -7.96 4.65 -19.91
CA ALA A 85 -8.26 4.64 -21.33
C ALA A 85 -7.48 3.49 -21.97
N THR A 86 -8.15 2.63 -22.69
CA THR A 86 -7.56 1.54 -23.46
C THR A 86 -7.80 1.74 -24.93
N TYR A 87 -6.75 1.69 -25.71
CA TYR A 87 -6.80 1.72 -27.17
C TYR A 87 -6.49 0.34 -27.73
N ILE A 88 -7.34 -0.17 -28.60
CA ILE A 88 -7.18 -1.44 -29.29
C ILE A 88 -6.81 -1.14 -30.75
N LEU A 89 -5.68 -1.66 -31.22
CA LEU A 89 -5.21 -1.37 -32.57
C LEU A 89 -6.14 -2.03 -33.62
N PRO A 90 -6.85 -1.24 -34.49
CA PRO A 90 -7.93 -1.74 -35.34
C PRO A 90 -7.47 -2.78 -36.34
N GLN A 91 -6.28 -2.61 -36.92
CA GLN A 91 -5.76 -3.47 -38.00
C GLN A 91 -5.41 -4.88 -37.55
N ASN A 92 -5.19 -5.11 -36.26
CA ASN A 92 -4.64 -6.37 -35.81
C ASN A 92 -5.31 -6.92 -34.54
N ASN A 93 -6.11 -6.17 -33.80
CA ASN A 93 -6.75 -6.54 -32.52
C ASN A 93 -5.80 -7.30 -31.55
N ARG A 94 -4.50 -7.36 -31.88
CA ARG A 94 -3.48 -8.05 -31.10
C ARG A 94 -2.80 -7.14 -30.08
N PHE A 95 -2.73 -5.84 -30.40
CA PHE A 95 -2.16 -4.84 -29.52
C PHE A 95 -3.22 -4.09 -28.76
N ARG A 96 -3.01 -3.91 -27.47
CA ARG A 96 -3.77 -3.04 -26.60
C ARG A 96 -2.81 -2.16 -25.82
N PHE A 97 -3.12 -0.87 -25.76
CA PHE A 97 -2.40 0.09 -24.96
C PHE A 97 -3.36 0.66 -23.93
N THR A 98 -2.95 0.65 -22.67
CA THR A 98 -3.77 1.19 -21.58
C THR A 98 -2.97 2.21 -20.83
N PHE A 99 -3.55 3.39 -20.68
CA PHE A 99 -3.13 4.36 -19.68
C PHE A 99 -4.16 4.36 -18.55
N ALA A 100 -3.68 4.36 -17.30
CA ALA A 100 -4.55 4.46 -16.15
C ALA A 100 -3.91 5.31 -15.06
N PHE A 101 -4.75 5.96 -14.27
CA PHE A 101 -4.34 6.61 -13.03
C PHE A 101 -5.31 6.23 -11.92
N THR A 102 -4.80 6.14 -10.69
CA THR A 102 -5.61 5.86 -9.51
C THR A 102 -5.26 6.78 -8.37
N ASP A 103 -6.22 6.95 -7.47
CA ASP A 103 -6.04 7.63 -6.17
C ASP A 103 -5.57 9.09 -6.29
N LEU A 104 -5.97 9.79 -7.38
CA LEU A 104 -5.73 11.21 -7.52
C LEU A 104 -6.73 11.98 -6.65
N GLY A 105 -6.32 12.36 -5.45
CA GLY A 105 -7.23 12.96 -4.49
C GLY A 105 -6.57 13.32 -3.18
N MET A 106 -7.39 13.76 -2.21
CA MET A 106 -6.94 14.16 -0.88
C MET A 106 -8.01 13.90 0.18
N ILE A 107 -7.56 13.92 1.44
CA ILE A 107 -8.43 13.91 2.62
C ILE A 107 -8.19 15.21 3.39
N HIS A 108 -9.27 15.87 3.75
CA HIS A 108 -9.28 17.04 4.62
C HIS A 108 -9.44 16.62 6.08
N TRP A 109 -8.47 16.97 6.91
CA TRP A 109 -8.46 16.67 8.33
C TRP A 109 -8.88 17.91 9.11
N GLY A 110 -10.08 17.88 9.67
CA GLY A 110 -10.68 19.02 10.36
C GLY A 110 -11.25 18.70 11.75
N GLN A 111 -11.28 17.41 12.13
CA GLN A 111 -11.86 16.95 13.38
C GLN A 111 -10.80 16.36 14.31
N ASP A 112 -11.01 16.57 15.63
CA ASP A 112 -10.13 16.05 16.70
C ASP A 112 -8.64 16.31 16.40
N LEU A 113 -8.33 17.57 16.10
CA LEU A 113 -7.01 18.03 15.72
C LEU A 113 -6.11 18.18 16.95
N GLY A 114 -4.96 17.54 16.90
CA GLY A 114 -3.89 17.67 17.87
C GLY A 114 -2.59 18.09 17.20
N GLN A 115 -1.82 18.91 17.88
CA GLN A 115 -0.48 19.28 17.48
C GLN A 115 0.46 19.15 18.67
N ALA A 116 1.58 18.46 18.49
CA ALA A 116 2.63 18.34 19.47
C ALA A 116 3.97 18.65 18.83
N LYS A 117 4.80 19.44 19.48
CA LYS A 117 6.18 19.70 19.05
C LYS A 117 7.10 18.65 19.66
N LEU A 118 8.07 18.18 18.90
CA LEU A 118 9.18 17.42 19.46
C LEU A 118 10.05 18.37 20.28
N LYS A 119 10.41 17.95 21.50
CA LYS A 119 11.32 18.73 22.34
C LYS A 119 12.69 18.80 21.67
N GLU A 120 13.14 20.02 21.44
CA GLU A 120 14.52 20.27 21.01
C GLU A 120 15.43 19.82 22.13
N ASP A 121 16.53 19.30 22.12
CA ASP A 121 17.52 18.96 23.16
C ASP A 121 17.35 17.67 23.99
N GLN A 122 16.39 16.82 23.75
CA GLN A 122 16.34 15.52 24.44
C GLN A 122 16.70 14.39 23.48
N SER A 123 17.76 13.64 23.80
CA SER A 123 18.07 12.39 23.10
C SER A 123 17.02 11.34 23.48
N TRP A 124 16.19 10.95 22.52
CA TRP A 124 15.30 9.83 22.73
C TRP A 124 16.05 8.51 22.53
N VAL A 125 15.96 7.63 23.51
CA VAL A 125 16.67 6.35 23.50
C VAL A 125 15.68 5.19 23.41
N MET A 126 15.74 4.43 22.35
CA MET A 126 14.98 3.20 22.20
C MET A 126 15.88 1.99 22.36
N GLY A 127 15.61 1.16 23.37
CA GLY A 127 16.27 -0.13 23.50
C GLY A 127 15.83 -1.08 22.38
N LEU A 128 16.76 -1.46 21.53
CA LEU A 128 16.50 -2.39 20.40
C LEU A 128 16.49 -3.87 20.85
N SER A 129 16.65 -4.17 22.14
CA SER A 129 16.66 -5.53 22.66
C SER A 129 15.39 -6.34 22.33
N GLY A 130 14.25 -5.66 22.14
CA GLY A 130 13.01 -6.30 21.70
C GLY A 130 12.99 -6.70 20.21
N PHE A 131 13.75 -6.02 19.36
CA PHE A 131 13.81 -6.32 17.92
C PHE A 131 14.58 -7.61 17.60
N ASN A 132 15.62 -7.93 18.37
CA ASN A 132 16.35 -9.18 18.20
C ASN A 132 15.52 -10.42 18.55
N THR A 133 14.50 -10.28 19.38
CA THR A 133 13.62 -11.39 19.77
C THR A 133 12.61 -11.73 18.67
N ILE A 134 12.28 -10.78 17.79
CA ILE A 134 11.37 -11.00 16.65
C ILE A 134 12.09 -11.72 15.51
N LEU A 135 13.38 -11.45 15.30
CA LEU A 135 14.13 -11.99 14.16
C LEU A 135 14.89 -13.30 14.47
N PHE A 136 15.22 -13.57 15.73
CA PHE A 136 16.06 -14.71 16.11
C PHE A 136 15.48 -15.53 17.28
N ARG A 137 14.62 -16.49 16.96
CA ARG A 137 14.41 -17.74 17.71
C ARG A 137 14.10 -17.69 19.21
N ARG A 138 13.18 -16.89 19.72
CA ARG A 138 12.52 -17.24 21.00
C ARG A 138 11.08 -16.76 20.99
N LYS A 139 10.19 -17.52 21.69
CA LYS A 139 8.74 -17.29 21.83
C LYS A 139 8.39 -15.81 21.68
N MET A 140 7.68 -15.48 20.60
CA MET A 140 7.18 -14.16 20.34
C MET A 140 6.33 -13.72 21.55
N ASP A 141 6.88 -12.82 22.34
CA ASP A 141 6.12 -12.20 23.42
C ASP A 141 5.19 -11.16 22.78
N TRP A 142 3.98 -11.57 22.50
CA TRP A 142 2.92 -10.70 21.98
C TRP A 142 2.63 -9.51 22.91
N GLY A 143 3.12 -9.53 24.15
CA GLY A 143 3.10 -8.39 25.06
C GLY A 143 3.86 -7.17 24.52
N PHE A 144 4.79 -7.33 23.57
CA PHE A 144 5.45 -6.21 22.89
C PHE A 144 4.46 -5.40 22.04
N LEU A 145 3.51 -6.06 21.40
CA LEU A 145 2.45 -5.41 20.61
C LEU A 145 1.28 -4.95 21.48
N SER A 146 1.25 -5.30 22.77
CA SER A 146 0.24 -4.78 23.67
C SER A 146 0.50 -3.29 23.92
N GLY A 147 -0.52 -2.44 23.76
CA GLY A 147 -0.40 -0.99 23.87
C GLY A 147 0.20 -0.49 25.19
N LYS A 148 0.28 -1.33 26.24
CA LYS A 148 0.93 -1.02 27.51
C LYS A 148 2.46 -1.02 27.42
N ASN A 149 3.06 -1.99 26.73
CA ASN A 149 4.52 -2.07 26.57
C ASN A 149 5.02 -1.11 25.48
N PHE A 150 4.23 -0.90 24.42
CA PHE A 150 4.48 0.14 23.43
C PHE A 150 4.52 1.53 24.08
N LYS A 151 3.57 1.84 25.00
CA LYS A 151 3.55 3.10 25.78
C LYS A 151 4.79 3.26 26.67
N LYS A 152 5.38 2.18 27.15
CA LYS A 152 6.56 2.23 28.04
C LYS A 152 7.86 2.43 27.26
N GLN A 153 7.94 1.92 26.03
CA GLN A 153 9.13 2.00 25.17
C GLN A 153 9.14 3.27 24.29
N PHE A 154 7.95 3.81 23.97
CA PHE A 154 7.79 5.10 23.31
C PHE A 154 7.48 6.18 24.36
N ASN A 155 8.40 6.45 25.28
CA ASN A 155 8.37 7.70 26.05
C ASN A 155 8.83 8.85 25.15
N MET A 156 8.09 9.14 24.12
CA MET A 156 8.19 10.41 23.43
C MET A 156 7.63 11.46 24.40
N GLU A 157 8.48 12.19 25.05
CA GLU A 157 8.11 13.39 25.76
C GLU A 157 7.84 14.48 24.71
N PHE A 158 6.57 14.62 24.35
CA PHE A 158 6.12 15.79 23.63
C PHE A 158 5.96 16.94 24.62
N ASP A 159 6.26 18.14 24.18
CA ASP A 159 5.94 19.33 24.98
C ASP A 159 4.44 19.35 25.32
N GLU A 160 4.13 19.64 26.58
CA GLU A 160 2.74 19.66 27.08
C GLU A 160 1.91 20.83 26.52
N GLU A 161 2.48 21.72 25.73
CA GLU A 161 1.74 22.75 24.99
C GLU A 161 0.92 22.12 23.86
N HIS A 162 -0.20 21.52 24.26
CA HIS A 162 -1.21 21.07 23.33
C HIS A 162 -2.00 22.26 22.82
N THR A 163 -1.56 22.78 21.72
CA THR A 163 -2.36 23.72 20.96
C THR A 163 -3.38 22.95 20.13
N LYS A 164 -4.59 23.46 20.08
CA LYS A 164 -5.62 23.00 19.15
C LYS A 164 -5.00 23.06 17.75
N GLY A 165 -4.82 21.93 17.12
CA GLY A 165 -4.20 21.85 15.80
C GLY A 165 -5.03 22.60 14.75
N GLU A 166 -4.38 23.09 13.73
CA GLU A 166 -5.04 23.64 12.54
C GLU A 166 -5.45 22.50 11.60
N SER A 167 -6.53 22.71 10.84
CA SER A 167 -6.93 21.77 9.79
C SER A 167 -5.85 21.66 8.71
N TYR A 168 -5.68 20.47 8.16
CA TYR A 168 -4.69 20.21 7.13
C TYR A 168 -5.21 19.19 6.11
N ASN A 169 -4.58 19.16 4.96
CA ASN A 169 -4.89 18.21 3.91
C ASN A 169 -3.74 17.21 3.75
N THR A 170 -4.09 15.95 3.50
CA THR A 170 -3.13 14.95 3.03
C THR A 170 -3.49 14.48 1.64
N TRP A 171 -2.53 14.52 0.75
CA TRP A 171 -2.68 13.94 -0.58
C TRP A 171 -2.60 12.42 -0.49
N LEU A 172 -3.42 11.76 -1.26
CA LEU A 172 -3.26 10.33 -1.49
C LEU A 172 -1.98 10.09 -2.29
N SER A 173 -1.57 8.85 -2.39
CA SER A 173 -0.41 8.48 -3.22
C SER A 173 -0.90 8.09 -4.62
N PRO A 174 -1.01 9.06 -5.57
CA PRO A 174 -1.49 8.78 -6.90
C PRO A 174 -0.55 7.82 -7.63
N LYS A 175 -1.15 6.94 -8.42
CA LYS A 175 -0.42 5.97 -9.23
C LYS A 175 -0.82 6.13 -10.68
N PHE A 176 0.18 6.09 -11.54
CA PHE A 176 0.02 6.15 -12.98
C PHE A 176 0.55 4.86 -13.60
N TYR A 177 -0.17 4.34 -14.59
CA TYR A 177 0.15 3.10 -15.25
C TYR A 177 0.14 3.30 -16.77
N LEU A 178 1.15 2.79 -17.43
CA LEU A 178 1.20 2.65 -18.87
C LEU A 178 1.43 1.17 -19.18
N MET A 179 0.51 0.54 -19.90
CA MET A 179 0.56 -0.89 -20.20
C MET A 179 0.40 -1.12 -21.67
N GLY A 180 1.22 -2.02 -22.22
CA GLY A 180 1.09 -2.56 -23.56
C GLY A 180 0.90 -4.07 -23.48
N THR A 181 -0.09 -4.62 -24.16
CA THR A 181 -0.29 -6.06 -24.25
C THR A 181 -0.33 -6.50 -25.71
N TYR A 182 0.27 -7.63 -25.99
CA TYR A 182 0.30 -8.26 -27.31
C TYR A 182 -0.18 -9.69 -27.24
N ARG A 183 -1.13 -10.05 -28.08
CA ARG A 183 -1.65 -11.42 -28.21
C ARG A 183 -0.73 -12.24 -29.10
N LEU A 184 0.12 -13.05 -28.48
CA LEU A 184 1.06 -13.96 -29.18
C LEU A 184 0.32 -15.11 -29.87
N ALA A 185 -0.63 -15.72 -29.17
CA ALA A 185 -1.45 -16.81 -29.65
C ALA A 185 -2.90 -16.66 -29.16
N ARG A 186 -3.78 -17.60 -29.51
CA ARG A 186 -5.21 -17.53 -29.18
C ARG A 186 -5.49 -17.35 -27.70
N GLN A 187 -4.66 -17.95 -26.83
CA GLN A 187 -4.80 -17.94 -25.39
C GLN A 187 -3.56 -17.42 -24.65
N THR A 188 -2.60 -16.86 -25.42
CA THR A 188 -1.31 -16.39 -24.87
C THR A 188 -1.17 -14.90 -25.10
N HIS A 189 -0.92 -14.15 -24.03
CA HIS A 189 -0.70 -12.72 -24.07
C HIS A 189 0.63 -12.38 -23.40
N ALA A 190 1.43 -11.54 -24.05
CA ALA A 190 2.58 -10.90 -23.43
C ALA A 190 2.22 -9.47 -23.04
N GLY A 191 2.75 -9.00 -21.93
CA GLY A 191 2.50 -7.67 -21.41
C GLY A 191 3.77 -6.98 -20.95
N LEU A 192 3.85 -5.68 -21.21
CA LEU A 192 4.83 -4.79 -20.62
C LEU A 192 4.07 -3.67 -19.90
N SER A 193 4.48 -3.34 -18.70
CA SER A 193 3.91 -2.21 -17.97
C SER A 193 4.97 -1.40 -17.26
N ALA A 194 4.76 -0.10 -17.26
CA ALA A 194 5.46 0.86 -16.41
C ALA A 194 4.45 1.46 -15.45
N ALA A 195 4.78 1.50 -14.17
CA ALA A 195 3.96 2.16 -13.17
C ALA A 195 4.81 3.15 -12.38
N MET A 196 4.15 4.20 -11.90
CA MET A 196 4.76 5.27 -11.13
C MET A 196 3.84 5.58 -9.96
N THR A 197 4.36 5.49 -8.74
CA THR A 197 3.67 5.96 -7.53
C THR A 197 4.32 7.23 -7.06
N ILE A 198 3.52 8.25 -6.76
CA ILE A 198 4.02 9.49 -6.14
C ILE A 198 3.61 9.47 -4.67
N HIS A 199 4.59 9.54 -3.77
CA HIS A 199 4.36 9.55 -2.34
C HIS A 199 5.29 10.58 -1.68
N GLU A 200 4.72 11.54 -0.96
CA GLU A 200 5.46 12.62 -0.28
C GLU A 200 6.45 13.35 -1.20
N GLY A 201 6.02 13.64 -2.45
CA GLY A 201 6.86 14.32 -3.44
C GLY A 201 7.93 13.45 -4.09
N GLN A 202 8.08 12.20 -3.68
CA GLN A 202 9.02 11.26 -4.29
C GLN A 202 8.31 10.35 -5.29
N VAL A 203 9.02 10.02 -6.35
CA VAL A 203 8.53 9.17 -7.44
C VAL A 203 9.15 7.78 -7.33
N TYR A 204 8.30 6.76 -7.28
CA TYR A 204 8.67 5.35 -7.20
C TYR A 204 8.28 4.64 -8.49
N PRO A 205 9.18 4.52 -9.47
CA PRO A 205 8.91 3.79 -10.70
C PRO A 205 8.99 2.28 -10.50
N SER A 206 8.19 1.56 -11.28
CA SER A 206 8.28 0.11 -11.41
C SER A 206 8.02 -0.32 -12.85
N PHE A 207 8.66 -1.39 -13.27
CA PHE A 207 8.52 -1.96 -14.61
C PHE A 207 8.21 -3.44 -14.48
N THR A 208 7.29 -3.94 -15.30
CA THR A 208 6.90 -5.36 -15.28
C THR A 208 6.78 -5.90 -16.69
N ALA A 209 7.39 -7.05 -16.93
CA ALA A 209 7.15 -7.88 -18.09
C ALA A 209 6.37 -9.12 -17.66
N SER A 210 5.36 -9.52 -18.42
CA SER A 210 4.50 -10.64 -18.06
C SER A 210 4.12 -11.47 -19.27
N ILE A 211 3.83 -12.74 -19.01
CA ILE A 211 3.20 -13.65 -19.94
C ILE A 211 2.01 -14.31 -19.25
N GLN A 212 0.88 -14.27 -19.90
CA GLN A 212 -0.36 -14.90 -19.46
C GLN A 212 -0.74 -16.01 -20.43
N GLN A 213 -1.12 -17.15 -19.90
CA GLN A 213 -1.57 -18.31 -20.65
C GLN A 213 -2.92 -18.80 -20.14
N GLY A 214 -3.90 -18.92 -21.03
CA GLY A 214 -5.11 -19.68 -20.79
C GLY A 214 -4.85 -21.16 -21.04
N TYR A 215 -5.09 -22.01 -20.07
CA TYR A 215 -4.96 -23.46 -20.20
C TYR A 215 -6.27 -24.10 -20.63
N SER A 216 -7.38 -23.52 -20.20
CA SER A 216 -8.74 -23.94 -20.55
C SER A 216 -9.70 -22.77 -20.42
N ALA A 217 -10.98 -22.99 -20.70
CA ALA A 217 -12.01 -21.97 -20.43
C ALA A 217 -12.15 -21.62 -18.92
N LEU A 218 -11.68 -22.50 -18.05
CA LEU A 218 -11.82 -22.35 -16.60
C LEU A 218 -10.52 -21.90 -15.92
N VAL A 219 -9.35 -22.18 -16.50
CA VAL A 219 -8.05 -21.96 -15.84
C VAL A 219 -7.14 -21.10 -16.67
N SER A 220 -6.58 -20.08 -16.08
CA SER A 220 -5.49 -19.29 -16.65
C SER A 220 -4.39 -19.04 -15.62
N GLY A 221 -3.16 -18.87 -16.11
CA GLY A 221 -2.01 -18.56 -15.31
C GLY A 221 -1.25 -17.38 -15.88
N GLN A 222 -0.50 -16.69 -15.03
CA GLN A 222 0.37 -15.59 -15.40
C GLN A 222 1.70 -15.71 -14.66
N LEU A 223 2.79 -15.45 -15.37
CA LEU A 223 4.10 -15.20 -14.80
C LEU A 223 4.51 -13.77 -15.11
N ALA A 224 5.16 -13.13 -14.16
CA ALA A 224 5.62 -11.76 -14.30
C ALA A 224 7.00 -11.59 -13.68
N VAL A 225 7.83 -10.78 -14.31
CA VAL A 225 9.10 -10.31 -13.77
C VAL A 225 8.97 -8.80 -13.59
N SER A 226 9.18 -8.32 -12.38
CA SER A 226 9.05 -6.89 -12.07
C SER A 226 10.31 -6.35 -11.42
N TYR A 227 10.59 -5.09 -11.73
CA TYR A 227 11.65 -4.29 -11.11
C TYR A 227 11.03 -3.10 -10.40
N ASN A 228 11.43 -2.86 -9.16
CA ASN A 228 11.13 -1.64 -8.44
C ASN A 228 12.29 -1.24 -7.51
N GLN A 229 12.35 0.02 -7.12
CA GLN A 229 13.46 0.56 -6.32
C GLN A 229 13.63 -0.10 -4.95
N ARG A 230 12.56 -0.66 -4.36
CA ARG A 230 12.59 -1.19 -2.99
C ARG A 230 13.01 -2.65 -2.90
N SER A 231 12.61 -3.46 -3.86
CA SER A 231 12.84 -4.91 -3.86
C SER A 231 13.66 -5.41 -5.05
N PHE A 232 14.12 -4.47 -5.92
CA PHE A 232 14.85 -4.78 -7.15
C PHE A 232 14.06 -5.72 -8.05
N LEU A 233 14.53 -6.94 -8.27
CA LEU A 233 13.92 -7.90 -9.17
C LEU A 233 13.01 -8.86 -8.39
N ASN A 234 11.75 -8.99 -8.83
CA ASN A 234 10.79 -9.93 -8.27
C ASN A 234 10.20 -10.79 -9.38
N VAL A 235 9.96 -12.06 -9.08
CA VAL A 235 9.24 -12.98 -9.95
C VAL A 235 7.89 -13.27 -9.31
N GLY A 236 6.83 -12.81 -9.96
CA GLY A 236 5.45 -13.00 -9.52
C GLY A 236 4.72 -14.06 -10.33
N GLY A 237 3.63 -14.57 -9.79
CA GLY A 237 2.74 -15.48 -10.45
C GLY A 237 1.31 -15.32 -10.03
N ALA A 238 0.39 -15.66 -10.92
CA ALA A 238 -1.04 -15.69 -10.67
C ALA A 238 -1.67 -16.94 -11.26
N LEU A 239 -2.63 -17.49 -10.55
CA LEU A 239 -3.52 -18.54 -11.02
C LEU A 239 -4.95 -18.06 -10.87
N VAL A 240 -5.76 -18.25 -11.89
CA VAL A 240 -7.17 -17.87 -11.92
C VAL A 240 -8.00 -19.06 -12.31
N PHE A 241 -9.04 -19.35 -11.54
CA PHE A 241 -10.04 -20.39 -11.80
C PHE A 241 -11.41 -19.73 -11.90
N SER A 242 -12.07 -19.85 -13.06
CA SER A 242 -13.31 -19.14 -13.40
C SER A 242 -14.45 -20.08 -13.74
N PRO A 243 -15.07 -20.79 -12.76
CA PRO A 243 -16.23 -21.62 -13.00
C PRO A 243 -17.50 -20.77 -13.09
N GLY A 244 -17.97 -20.53 -14.32
CA GLY A 244 -19.20 -19.77 -14.55
C GLY A 244 -19.13 -18.32 -14.09
N ALA A 245 -20.01 -17.92 -13.20
CA ALA A 245 -20.07 -16.55 -12.68
C ALA A 245 -19.02 -16.25 -11.59
N TYR A 246 -18.35 -17.25 -11.09
CA TYR A 246 -17.32 -17.09 -10.04
C TYR A 246 -15.94 -17.08 -10.63
N GLN A 247 -15.05 -16.26 -10.06
CA GLN A 247 -13.65 -16.21 -10.41
C GLN A 247 -12.82 -16.23 -9.13
N PHE A 248 -12.07 -17.28 -8.90
CA PHE A 248 -11.14 -17.41 -7.80
C PHE A 248 -9.73 -17.10 -8.29
N TYR A 249 -8.95 -16.40 -7.50
CA TYR A 249 -7.58 -16.09 -7.85
C TYR A 249 -6.61 -16.27 -6.69
N LEU A 250 -5.40 -16.67 -7.03
CA LEU A 250 -4.24 -16.76 -6.17
C LEU A 250 -3.10 -16.00 -6.83
N ILE A 251 -2.56 -15.00 -6.15
CA ILE A 251 -1.52 -14.11 -6.70
C ILE A 251 -0.40 -13.95 -5.68
N SER A 252 0.84 -14.04 -6.16
CA SER A 252 2.03 -13.67 -5.39
C SER A 252 2.94 -12.82 -6.27
N ASP A 253 3.43 -11.70 -5.72
CA ASP A 253 4.36 -10.81 -6.42
C ASP A 253 5.82 -11.26 -6.27
N ASN A 254 6.12 -12.18 -5.34
CA ASN A 254 7.46 -12.70 -5.11
C ASN A 254 7.43 -14.20 -4.78
N LEU A 255 7.43 -15.03 -5.81
CA LEU A 255 7.49 -16.48 -5.68
C LEU A 255 8.84 -16.95 -5.13
N TYR A 256 9.93 -16.29 -5.51
CA TYR A 256 11.27 -16.65 -5.02
C TYR A 256 11.37 -16.47 -3.50
N GLY A 257 10.83 -15.39 -2.99
CA GLY A 257 10.77 -15.14 -1.54
C GLY A 257 9.94 -16.19 -0.78
N MET A 258 8.92 -16.79 -1.40
CA MET A 258 8.16 -17.89 -0.78
C MET A 258 8.97 -19.18 -0.70
N LEU A 259 9.88 -19.42 -1.64
CA LEU A 259 10.73 -20.61 -1.69
C LEU A 259 11.97 -20.47 -0.80
N ASN A 260 12.48 -19.26 -0.61
CA ASN A 260 13.64 -18.98 0.23
C ASN A 260 13.35 -17.91 1.29
N PRO A 261 12.71 -18.27 2.41
CA PRO A 261 12.30 -17.32 3.44
C PRO A 261 13.45 -16.64 4.21
N ILE A 262 14.68 -17.12 4.06
CA ILE A 262 15.85 -16.58 4.78
C ILE A 262 16.31 -15.23 4.17
N ASP A 263 16.21 -15.09 2.85
CA ASP A 263 16.62 -13.87 2.11
C ASP A 263 15.44 -12.94 1.80
N LEU A 264 14.35 -13.08 2.51
CA LEU A 264 13.07 -12.48 2.22
C LEU A 264 13.06 -10.99 2.54
N LYS A 265 13.11 -10.13 1.53
CA LYS A 265 12.88 -8.69 1.69
C LYS A 265 11.40 -8.34 1.71
N ALA A 266 10.58 -9.06 0.95
CA ALA A 266 9.13 -8.90 0.92
C ALA A 266 8.49 -10.16 0.31
N THR A 267 7.37 -10.60 0.89
CA THR A 267 6.49 -11.60 0.27
C THR A 267 5.06 -11.17 0.45
N ASN A 268 4.23 -11.50 -0.52
CA ASN A 268 2.79 -11.38 -0.38
C ASN A 268 2.09 -12.56 -1.03
N LEU A 269 0.95 -12.91 -0.49
CA LEU A 269 0.04 -13.88 -1.05
C LEU A 269 -1.37 -13.29 -0.98
N ARG A 270 -2.03 -13.20 -2.12
CA ARG A 270 -3.40 -12.71 -2.23
C ARG A 270 -4.28 -13.82 -2.73
N ILE A 271 -5.35 -14.08 -1.99
CA ILE A 271 -6.41 -15.00 -2.36
C ILE A 271 -7.69 -14.18 -2.41
N GLY A 272 -8.47 -14.35 -3.46
CA GLY A 272 -9.73 -13.64 -3.56
C GLY A 272 -10.72 -14.31 -4.50
N MET A 273 -11.93 -13.78 -4.48
CA MET A 273 -13.03 -14.23 -5.30
C MET A 273 -13.74 -13.00 -5.89
N ASN A 274 -14.06 -13.08 -7.17
CA ASN A 274 -14.94 -12.14 -7.85
C ASN A 274 -16.22 -12.83 -8.27
N ILE A 275 -17.32 -12.10 -8.27
CA ILE A 275 -18.58 -12.53 -8.88
C ILE A 275 -18.81 -11.65 -10.11
N VAL A 276 -18.89 -12.28 -11.26
CA VAL A 276 -19.12 -11.59 -12.53
C VAL A 276 -20.62 -11.65 -12.81
N ILE A 277 -21.28 -10.49 -12.66
CA ILE A 277 -22.70 -10.34 -12.94
C ILE A 277 -22.82 -9.64 -14.31
N GLY A 278 -23.30 -10.35 -15.30
CA GLY A 278 -23.46 -9.83 -16.65
C GLY A 278 -23.74 -10.97 -17.63
N PRO A 279 -24.08 -10.68 -18.88
CA PRO A 279 -24.17 -11.72 -19.86
C PRO A 279 -22.81 -12.39 -19.98
N LEU A 280 -22.75 -13.65 -19.58
CA LEU A 280 -21.62 -14.51 -19.89
C LEU A 280 -21.59 -14.60 -21.42
N TYR A 281 -20.80 -13.73 -22.06
CA TYR A 281 -20.49 -13.95 -23.47
C TYR A 281 -19.64 -15.23 -23.50
N PRO A 282 -20.21 -16.35 -23.97
CA PRO A 282 -19.38 -17.50 -24.18
C PRO A 282 -18.27 -17.07 -25.14
N ASN A 283 -17.07 -17.59 -24.92
CA ASN A 283 -15.88 -17.39 -25.76
C ASN A 283 -16.10 -17.78 -27.25
N SER A 284 -17.34 -17.95 -27.69
CA SER A 284 -17.78 -18.34 -29.02
C SER A 284 -17.55 -17.27 -30.10
N GLN A 285 -17.26 -16.01 -29.74
CA GLN A 285 -16.85 -15.03 -30.75
C GLN A 285 -15.36 -15.10 -31.10
N LEU A 286 -14.57 -15.94 -30.42
CA LEU A 286 -13.20 -16.23 -30.85
C LEU A 286 -13.11 -17.33 -31.91
N THR A 287 -14.23 -17.84 -32.38
CA THR A 287 -14.30 -18.97 -33.34
C THR A 287 -14.69 -18.59 -34.76
N GLN A 288 -14.90 -17.34 -35.08
CA GLN A 288 -15.17 -16.97 -36.46
C GLN A 288 -14.09 -16.07 -37.05
N LYS A 289 -13.38 -16.69 -38.01
CA LYS A 289 -12.49 -16.22 -39.08
C LYS A 289 -11.05 -15.93 -38.69
#